data_5f0cf5ba6dfc01001cc44da48388baea
#
_entry.id   5f0cf5ba6dfc01001cc44da48388baea
#
_cell.length_a   1.000
_cell.length_b   1.000
_cell.length_c   1.000
_cell.angle_alpha   90.00
_cell.angle_beta   90.00
_cell.angle_gamma   90.00
#
_symmetry.space_group_name_H-M   'P 1'
#
loop_
_entity.id
_entity.type
_entity.pdbx_description
1 polymer ?
#
loop_
_entity_poly.entity_id
_entity_poly.type
_entity_poly.pdbx_seq_one_letter_code
_entity_poly.pdbx_strand_id
1 'polypeptide(L)'
;MKNKKVLMYFNLSFIVFMVGFTIYKMFLPMGGDDYWWHIKAGQYMLSNNTIPYIDVFSWYGVENNLYWHSHEWLTEVVFGVVHKFLGEHGIYFFILGLASLIPALILKLNWNELKKNKFIAIAWGVIGVQLISNVLSPRPHMISFLLLLLVVYSLSKFLKDENSKWIWSIPFISVFWANFHGGSSNLPYVLTFLTLILNSFNFTFYKVEFKKISNSSLTKLFAVTILSILFIAINPHGFDMIVYPYANMQDSFMLSFISEWRSPDLKVPIDFYVYALFLVIGMVFVLTDKKIKGFNFLITLAFVYLTCKSVRFGVLLYIVSSFTVFEHMTTFALKEKYTKYLSILLVALGIALSQNLLLFNLILESPILEPISTEMIEAVKSLNADKLYNDYDLGGHLIYNDIEVFVDSRADLYTKSNLKDAINLMSLRRTDSSKSSDKLNVDELLNKYDFDAFIIKVNRPLFVYLSSSDAYELVLEDNNVALFKVKE
;
A
#
# COMPACT_ATOMS: atom_id res chain seq x y z
N MET A 1 -11.55 -44.84 1.96
CA MET A 1 -10.22 -44.62 1.34
C MET A 1 -10.30 -43.76 0.07
N LYS A 2 -11.28 -43.98 -0.84
CA LYS A 2 -11.40 -43.25 -2.14
C LYS A 2 -11.55 -41.73 -1.94
N ASN A 3 -12.38 -41.29 -1.01
CA ASN A 3 -12.59 -39.84 -0.73
C ASN A 3 -11.36 -39.12 -0.16
N LYS A 4 -10.46 -39.81 0.59
CA LYS A 4 -9.22 -39.20 1.10
C LYS A 4 -8.22 -38.92 -0.02
N LYS A 5 -8.10 -39.79 -1.03
CA LYS A 5 -7.23 -39.60 -2.20
C LYS A 5 -7.72 -38.46 -3.08
N VAL A 6 -9.02 -38.38 -3.40
CA VAL A 6 -9.60 -37.27 -4.17
C VAL A 6 -9.38 -35.92 -3.46
N LEU A 7 -9.53 -35.90 -2.15
CA LEU A 7 -9.26 -34.72 -1.33
C LEU A 7 -7.79 -34.28 -1.37
N MET A 8 -6.87 -35.24 -1.34
CA MET A 8 -5.44 -34.99 -1.43
C MET A 8 -5.06 -34.41 -2.80
N TYR A 9 -5.54 -35.00 -3.88
CA TYR A 9 -5.28 -34.49 -5.24
C TYR A 9 -5.83 -33.09 -5.47
N PHE A 10 -7.02 -32.79 -4.94
CA PHE A 10 -7.59 -31.46 -5.04
C PHE A 10 -6.76 -30.41 -4.25
N ASN A 11 -6.30 -30.74 -3.06
CA ASN A 11 -5.46 -29.84 -2.28
C ASN A 11 -4.13 -29.55 -3.01
N LEU A 12 -3.52 -30.57 -3.61
CA LEU A 12 -2.30 -30.41 -4.38
C LEU A 12 -2.53 -29.54 -5.63
N SER A 13 -3.61 -29.80 -6.38
CA SER A 13 -3.97 -28.98 -7.55
C SER A 13 -4.27 -27.54 -7.19
N PHE A 14 -4.90 -27.29 -6.05
CA PHE A 14 -5.12 -25.96 -5.54
C PHE A 14 -3.81 -25.22 -5.22
N ILE A 15 -2.87 -25.91 -4.55
CA ILE A 15 -1.56 -25.34 -4.25
C ILE A 15 -0.81 -25.01 -5.56
N VAL A 16 -0.76 -25.94 -6.51
CA VAL A 16 -0.10 -25.73 -7.81
C VAL A 16 -0.70 -24.53 -8.55
N PHE A 17 -2.05 -24.45 -8.58
CA PHE A 17 -2.73 -23.31 -9.21
C PHE A 17 -2.40 -21.99 -8.51
N MET A 18 -2.49 -21.95 -7.18
CA MET A 18 -2.24 -20.71 -6.43
C MET A 18 -0.78 -20.25 -6.54
N VAL A 19 0.18 -21.20 -6.53
CA VAL A 19 1.59 -20.89 -6.75
C VAL A 19 1.80 -20.34 -8.17
N GLY A 20 1.29 -21.02 -9.20
CA GLY A 20 1.39 -20.55 -10.59
C GLY A 20 0.73 -19.19 -10.81
N PHE A 21 -0.45 -18.97 -10.21
CA PHE A 21 -1.14 -17.69 -10.30
C PHE A 21 -0.40 -16.56 -9.56
N THR A 22 0.19 -16.86 -8.40
CA THR A 22 1.02 -15.91 -7.66
C THR A 22 2.26 -15.53 -8.46
N ILE A 23 2.96 -16.53 -9.05
CA ILE A 23 4.09 -16.29 -9.93
C ILE A 23 3.67 -15.38 -11.09
N TYR A 24 2.60 -15.73 -11.81
CA TYR A 24 2.11 -14.94 -12.94
C TYR A 24 1.78 -13.49 -12.58
N LYS A 25 1.21 -13.24 -11.40
CA LYS A 25 0.74 -11.90 -11.00
C LYS A 25 1.78 -11.06 -10.25
N MET A 26 2.67 -11.68 -9.53
CA MET A 26 3.62 -10.98 -8.66
C MET A 26 5.05 -10.93 -9.22
N PHE A 27 5.39 -11.83 -10.17
CA PHE A 27 6.70 -11.81 -10.83
C PHE A 27 6.68 -10.85 -12.03
N LEU A 28 6.61 -9.55 -11.73
CA LEU A 28 6.74 -8.45 -12.69
C LEU A 28 7.72 -7.44 -12.09
N PRO A 29 8.49 -6.70 -12.91
CA PRO A 29 9.28 -5.58 -12.41
C PRO A 29 8.40 -4.63 -11.61
N MET A 30 8.89 -4.18 -10.47
CA MET A 30 8.17 -3.25 -9.61
C MET A 30 8.52 -1.83 -10.01
N GLY A 31 7.53 -0.93 -9.98
CA GLY A 31 7.73 0.50 -10.17
C GLY A 31 7.33 1.27 -8.93
N GLY A 32 7.61 2.57 -8.95
CA GLY A 32 7.18 3.52 -7.93
C GLY A 32 8.27 4.50 -7.55
N ASP A 33 7.90 5.77 -7.50
CA ASP A 33 8.85 6.87 -7.22
C ASP A 33 9.35 6.82 -5.78
N ASP A 34 8.50 6.33 -4.85
CA ASP A 34 8.82 6.25 -3.42
C ASP A 34 9.97 5.28 -3.13
N TYR A 35 10.13 4.22 -3.93
CA TYR A 35 11.16 3.21 -3.75
C TYR A 35 12.55 3.84 -3.58
N TRP A 36 12.88 4.76 -4.45
CA TRP A 36 14.21 5.34 -4.57
C TRP A 36 14.58 6.20 -3.36
N TRP A 37 13.68 7.10 -2.97
CA TRP A 37 13.96 7.94 -1.80
C TRP A 37 13.89 7.15 -0.48
N HIS A 38 13.06 6.10 -0.37
CA HIS A 38 13.08 5.23 0.82
C HIS A 38 14.44 4.57 1.03
N ILE A 39 15.07 4.07 -0.04
CA ILE A 39 16.42 3.51 0.06
C ILE A 39 17.42 4.58 0.47
N LYS A 40 17.37 5.74 -0.19
CA LYS A 40 18.31 6.84 0.10
C LYS A 40 18.17 7.34 1.52
N ALA A 41 16.94 7.48 2.02
CA ALA A 41 16.68 7.84 3.42
C ALA A 41 17.26 6.80 4.38
N GLY A 42 17.06 5.52 4.10
CA GLY A 42 17.66 4.45 4.89
C GLY A 42 19.19 4.47 4.87
N GLN A 43 19.81 4.69 3.72
CA GLN A 43 21.26 4.86 3.58
C GLN A 43 21.77 6.08 4.36
N TYR A 44 21.07 7.20 4.29
CA TYR A 44 21.36 8.40 5.05
C TYR A 44 21.35 8.15 6.55
N MET A 45 20.27 7.52 7.07
CA MET A 45 20.14 7.20 8.49
C MET A 45 21.23 6.26 8.98
N LEU A 46 21.60 5.25 8.17
CA LEU A 46 22.66 4.30 8.49
C LEU A 46 24.05 4.96 8.50
N SER A 47 24.30 5.90 7.57
CA SER A 47 25.61 6.56 7.45
C SER A 47 25.82 7.59 8.54
N ASN A 48 24.77 8.32 8.91
CA ASN A 48 24.83 9.44 9.86
C ASN A 48 24.43 9.05 11.28
N ASN A 49 23.95 7.80 11.51
CA ASN A 49 23.42 7.35 12.81
C ASN A 49 22.34 8.28 13.39
N THR A 50 21.51 8.86 12.53
CA THR A 50 20.47 9.83 12.94
C THR A 50 19.24 9.72 12.05
N ILE A 51 18.08 10.02 12.62
CA ILE A 51 16.83 10.16 11.89
C ILE A 51 16.66 11.66 11.60
N PRO A 52 16.52 12.07 10.33
CA PRO A 52 16.35 13.49 10.01
C PRO A 52 14.97 13.99 10.41
N TYR A 53 14.90 15.13 11.08
CA TYR A 53 13.67 15.85 11.42
C TYR A 53 13.44 17.07 10.51
N ILE A 54 14.42 17.42 9.71
CA ILE A 54 14.37 18.46 8.68
C ILE A 54 14.73 17.79 7.36
N ASP A 55 14.14 18.24 6.28
CA ASP A 55 14.47 17.74 4.96
C ASP A 55 15.96 17.91 4.63
N VAL A 56 16.53 16.89 4.00
CA VAL A 56 17.95 16.83 3.63
C VAL A 56 18.14 16.45 2.15
N PHE A 57 17.05 16.37 1.38
CA PHE A 57 17.07 15.87 0.01
C PHE A 57 16.55 16.85 -1.03
N SER A 58 15.73 17.83 -0.63
CA SER A 58 15.29 18.87 -1.54
C SER A 58 15.94 20.20 -1.24
N TRP A 59 16.43 20.90 -2.27
CA TRP A 59 17.02 22.21 -2.07
C TRP A 59 16.03 23.18 -1.43
N TYR A 60 14.76 23.16 -1.87
CA TYR A 60 13.71 24.00 -1.29
C TYR A 60 13.44 23.67 0.17
N GLY A 61 13.39 22.38 0.52
CA GLY A 61 13.16 21.93 1.89
C GLY A 61 14.29 22.29 2.83
N VAL A 62 15.54 22.19 2.36
CA VAL A 62 16.75 22.59 3.10
C VAL A 62 16.77 24.10 3.35
N GLU A 63 16.56 24.91 2.29
CA GLU A 63 16.54 26.39 2.41
C GLU A 63 15.44 26.89 3.35
N ASN A 64 14.28 26.21 3.38
CA ASN A 64 13.13 26.62 4.19
C ASN A 64 12.99 25.85 5.50
N ASN A 65 13.95 24.99 5.86
CA ASN A 65 13.94 24.16 7.07
C ASN A 65 12.63 23.36 7.23
N LEU A 66 12.16 22.72 6.14
CA LEU A 66 10.91 21.96 6.19
C LEU A 66 11.03 20.78 7.15
N TYR A 67 10.09 20.72 8.10
CA TYR A 67 10.03 19.61 9.06
C TYR A 67 9.60 18.33 8.36
N TRP A 68 10.46 17.31 8.44
CA TRP A 68 10.18 15.99 7.88
C TRP A 68 9.76 15.01 8.97
N HIS A 69 8.52 14.59 8.91
CA HIS A 69 7.98 13.56 9.77
C HIS A 69 8.27 12.18 9.20
N SER A 70 9.52 11.70 9.36
CA SER A 70 9.96 10.37 8.86
C SER A 70 9.22 9.23 9.59
N HIS A 71 7.94 9.08 9.28
CA HIS A 71 7.00 8.16 9.95
C HIS A 71 7.17 6.71 9.50
N GLU A 72 8.08 6.45 8.58
CA GLU A 72 8.39 5.15 7.97
C GLU A 72 9.86 4.77 8.19
N TRP A 73 10.56 5.49 9.08
CA TRP A 73 12.01 5.43 9.29
C TRP A 73 12.56 4.00 9.42
N LEU A 74 11.86 3.11 10.14
CA LEU A 74 12.33 1.74 10.34
C LEU A 74 12.24 0.91 9.06
N THR A 75 11.23 1.14 8.21
CA THR A 75 11.15 0.53 6.88
C THR A 75 12.30 1.02 6.00
N GLU A 76 12.58 2.32 6.03
CA GLU A 76 13.68 2.93 5.26
C GLU A 76 15.04 2.34 5.68
N VAL A 77 15.29 2.22 6.99
CA VAL A 77 16.50 1.57 7.52
C VAL A 77 16.58 0.10 7.05
N VAL A 78 15.49 -0.66 7.12
CA VAL A 78 15.45 -2.06 6.63
C VAL A 78 15.73 -2.10 5.13
N PHE A 79 15.15 -1.20 4.33
CA PHE A 79 15.42 -1.12 2.90
C PHE A 79 16.88 -0.75 2.63
N GLY A 80 17.44 0.23 3.34
CA GLY A 80 18.85 0.59 3.24
C GLY A 80 19.79 -0.58 3.53
N VAL A 81 19.50 -1.37 4.58
CA VAL A 81 20.27 -2.58 4.93
C VAL A 81 20.13 -3.64 3.85
N VAL A 82 18.90 -3.98 3.45
CA VAL A 82 18.66 -5.01 2.43
C VAL A 82 19.30 -4.62 1.10
N HIS A 83 19.17 -3.37 0.69
CA HIS A 83 19.79 -2.86 -0.54
C HIS A 83 21.33 -2.91 -0.46
N LYS A 84 21.91 -2.53 0.68
CA LYS A 84 23.37 -2.58 0.86
C LYS A 84 23.97 -3.97 0.66
N PHE A 85 23.27 -5.03 1.10
CA PHE A 85 23.80 -6.41 1.04
C PHE A 85 23.33 -7.20 -0.18
N LEU A 86 22.14 -6.91 -0.71
CA LEU A 86 21.48 -7.74 -1.73
C LEU A 86 21.01 -6.92 -2.95
N GLY A 87 21.26 -5.60 -2.97
CA GLY A 87 20.84 -4.71 -4.05
C GLY A 87 19.32 -4.65 -4.25
N GLU A 88 18.91 -4.24 -5.43
CA GLU A 88 17.51 -4.14 -5.84
C GLU A 88 16.78 -5.48 -5.80
N HIS A 89 17.47 -6.56 -6.19
CA HIS A 89 16.91 -7.91 -6.11
C HIS A 89 16.54 -8.29 -4.68
N GLY A 90 17.34 -7.87 -3.69
CA GLY A 90 17.03 -8.10 -2.27
C GLY A 90 15.72 -7.43 -1.86
N ILE A 91 15.52 -6.18 -2.23
CA ILE A 91 14.27 -5.45 -1.97
C ILE A 91 13.09 -6.10 -2.71
N TYR A 92 13.30 -6.43 -3.98
CA TYR A 92 12.28 -7.10 -4.79
C TYR A 92 11.77 -8.40 -4.12
N PHE A 93 12.69 -9.30 -3.74
CA PHE A 93 12.31 -10.56 -3.10
C PHE A 93 11.78 -10.38 -1.68
N PHE A 94 12.23 -9.36 -0.95
CA PHE A 94 11.67 -9.02 0.36
C PHE A 94 10.20 -8.63 0.25
N ILE A 95 9.85 -7.74 -0.67
CA ILE A 95 8.47 -7.30 -0.91
C ILE A 95 7.60 -8.44 -1.45
N LEU A 96 8.12 -9.21 -2.41
CA LEU A 96 7.44 -10.40 -2.94
C LEU A 96 7.15 -11.44 -1.85
N GLY A 97 8.10 -11.63 -0.94
CA GLY A 97 7.94 -12.49 0.24
C GLY A 97 6.79 -12.03 1.13
N LEU A 98 6.73 -10.74 1.47
CA LEU A 98 5.63 -10.14 2.25
C LEU A 98 4.28 -10.31 1.52
N ALA A 99 4.24 -9.96 0.23
CA ALA A 99 3.04 -10.06 -0.59
C ALA A 99 2.49 -11.49 -0.67
N SER A 100 3.36 -12.48 -0.80
CA SER A 100 3.00 -13.90 -0.87
C SER A 100 2.61 -14.47 0.50
N LEU A 101 3.24 -13.97 1.57
CA LEU A 101 3.00 -14.42 2.94
C LEU A 101 1.59 -14.10 3.42
N ILE A 102 1.03 -12.94 3.04
CA ILE A 102 -0.28 -12.47 3.48
C ILE A 102 -1.41 -13.45 3.07
N PRO A 103 -1.65 -13.76 1.78
CA PRO A 103 -2.68 -14.71 1.40
C PRO A 103 -2.38 -16.13 1.90
N ALA A 104 -1.10 -16.54 1.95
CA ALA A 104 -0.72 -17.83 2.50
C ALA A 104 -1.09 -17.96 3.99
N LEU A 105 -0.84 -16.94 4.81
CA LEU A 105 -1.25 -16.91 6.21
C LEU A 105 -2.78 -16.89 6.36
N ILE A 106 -3.50 -16.08 5.57
CA ILE A 106 -4.96 -16.08 5.60
C ILE A 106 -5.51 -17.47 5.34
N LEU A 107 -5.01 -18.18 4.33
CA LEU A 107 -5.42 -19.55 4.02
C LEU A 107 -5.02 -20.51 5.16
N LYS A 108 -3.82 -20.43 5.70
CA LYS A 108 -3.34 -21.26 6.81
C LYS A 108 -4.17 -21.07 8.08
N LEU A 109 -4.43 -19.83 8.48
CA LEU A 109 -5.15 -19.49 9.70
C LEU A 109 -6.62 -19.92 9.64
N ASN A 110 -7.19 -20.00 8.44
CA ASN A 110 -8.58 -20.44 8.19
C ASN A 110 -8.67 -21.88 7.65
N TRP A 111 -7.61 -22.66 7.71
CA TRP A 111 -7.52 -23.99 7.08
C TRP A 111 -8.65 -24.95 7.46
N ASN A 112 -9.11 -24.89 8.70
CA ASN A 112 -10.20 -25.77 9.17
C ASN A 112 -11.55 -25.46 8.51
N GLU A 113 -11.81 -24.20 8.17
CA GLU A 113 -13.02 -23.79 7.46
C GLU A 113 -12.87 -24.05 5.94
N LEU A 114 -11.67 -23.84 5.40
CA LEU A 114 -11.35 -24.09 3.98
C LEU A 114 -11.61 -25.52 3.55
N LYS A 115 -11.39 -26.50 4.41
CA LYS A 115 -11.68 -27.92 4.14
C LYS A 115 -13.16 -28.15 3.77
N LYS A 116 -14.06 -27.25 4.17
CA LYS A 116 -15.50 -27.38 3.95
C LYS A 116 -15.93 -26.83 2.59
N ASN A 117 -15.25 -25.82 2.07
CA ASN A 117 -15.58 -25.22 0.78
C ASN A 117 -14.36 -24.73 0.00
N LYS A 118 -13.80 -25.61 -0.80
CA LYS A 118 -12.56 -25.36 -1.52
C LYS A 118 -12.70 -24.41 -2.71
N PHE A 119 -13.87 -24.38 -3.36
CA PHE A 119 -14.11 -23.48 -4.48
C PHE A 119 -14.01 -22.01 -4.04
N ILE A 120 -14.56 -21.71 -2.89
CA ILE A 120 -14.50 -20.35 -2.33
C ILE A 120 -13.09 -20.01 -1.84
N ALA A 121 -12.36 -20.99 -1.31
CA ALA A 121 -10.95 -20.81 -0.98
C ALA A 121 -10.12 -20.38 -2.20
N ILE A 122 -10.38 -21.01 -3.36
CA ILE A 122 -9.75 -20.64 -4.63
C ILE A 122 -10.14 -19.22 -5.03
N ALA A 123 -11.43 -18.93 -5.10
CA ALA A 123 -11.92 -17.61 -5.50
C ALA A 123 -11.38 -16.52 -4.58
N TRP A 124 -11.39 -16.74 -3.26
CA TRP A 124 -10.86 -15.81 -2.27
C TRP A 124 -9.35 -15.61 -2.40
N GLY A 125 -8.60 -16.69 -2.62
CA GLY A 125 -7.17 -16.64 -2.85
C GLY A 125 -6.81 -15.87 -4.13
N VAL A 126 -7.53 -16.09 -5.23
CA VAL A 126 -7.36 -15.36 -6.51
C VAL A 126 -7.64 -13.88 -6.33
N ILE A 127 -8.74 -13.52 -5.66
CA ILE A 127 -9.06 -12.11 -5.36
C ILE A 127 -7.95 -11.49 -4.53
N GLY A 128 -7.47 -12.18 -3.48
CA GLY A 128 -6.41 -11.67 -2.61
C GLY A 128 -5.09 -11.45 -3.32
N VAL A 129 -4.62 -12.43 -4.10
CA VAL A 129 -3.39 -12.30 -4.90
C VAL A 129 -3.51 -11.14 -5.88
N GLN A 130 -4.67 -11.01 -6.55
CA GLN A 130 -4.87 -9.92 -7.51
C GLN A 130 -4.91 -8.55 -6.84
N LEU A 131 -5.62 -8.41 -5.72
CA LEU A 131 -5.68 -7.13 -4.98
C LEU A 131 -4.29 -6.71 -4.49
N ILE A 132 -3.50 -7.66 -3.97
CA ILE A 132 -2.15 -7.39 -3.48
C ILE A 132 -1.21 -7.07 -4.65
N SER A 133 -1.30 -7.79 -5.78
CA SER A 133 -0.47 -7.51 -6.96
C SER A 133 -0.71 -6.13 -7.56
N ASN A 134 -1.93 -5.61 -7.43
CA ASN A 134 -2.29 -4.27 -7.94
C ASN A 134 -1.63 -3.12 -7.15
N VAL A 135 -1.22 -3.39 -5.91
CA VAL A 135 -0.55 -2.42 -5.02
C VAL A 135 0.87 -2.87 -4.69
N LEU A 136 1.40 -3.82 -5.46
CA LEU A 136 2.72 -4.40 -5.22
C LEU A 136 3.79 -3.35 -5.58
N SER A 137 4.40 -2.78 -4.57
CA SER A 137 5.48 -1.81 -4.69
C SER A 137 6.37 -1.87 -3.46
N PRO A 138 7.66 -1.49 -3.58
CA PRO A 138 8.57 -1.44 -2.44
C PRO A 138 8.27 -0.25 -1.53
N ARG A 139 7.17 -0.34 -0.79
CA ARG A 139 6.66 0.70 0.10
C ARG A 139 6.23 0.10 1.45
N PRO A 140 6.23 0.88 2.53
CA PRO A 140 5.91 0.43 3.90
C PRO A 140 4.54 -0.20 4.10
N HIS A 141 3.55 0.14 3.25
CA HIS A 141 2.19 -0.39 3.35
C HIS A 141 2.11 -1.93 3.26
N MET A 142 3.09 -2.58 2.60
CA MET A 142 3.15 -4.05 2.54
C MET A 142 3.33 -4.67 3.93
N ILE A 143 4.11 -4.03 4.81
CA ILE A 143 4.27 -4.44 6.21
C ILE A 143 2.97 -4.21 6.98
N SER A 144 2.27 -3.10 6.73
CA SER A 144 0.97 -2.81 7.37
C SER A 144 -0.08 -3.88 7.09
N PHE A 145 -0.12 -4.46 5.90
CA PHE A 145 -1.04 -5.55 5.57
C PHE A 145 -0.80 -6.78 6.46
N LEU A 146 0.47 -7.12 6.69
CA LEU A 146 0.83 -8.21 7.60
C LEU A 146 0.45 -7.89 9.06
N LEU A 147 0.74 -6.67 9.52
CA LEU A 147 0.42 -6.24 10.88
C LEU A 147 -1.10 -6.19 11.10
N LEU A 148 -1.89 -5.74 10.12
CA LEU A 148 -3.36 -5.79 10.19
C LEU A 148 -3.86 -7.21 10.31
N LEU A 149 -3.31 -8.14 9.52
CA LEU A 149 -3.68 -9.55 9.60
C LEU A 149 -3.45 -10.11 11.01
N LEU A 150 -2.33 -9.77 11.65
CA LEU A 150 -2.01 -10.21 13.02
C LEU A 150 -2.98 -9.61 14.05
N VAL A 151 -3.36 -8.32 13.92
CA VAL A 151 -4.37 -7.69 14.79
C VAL A 151 -5.73 -8.36 14.64
N VAL A 152 -6.22 -8.52 13.41
CA VAL A 152 -7.52 -9.16 13.13
C VAL A 152 -7.54 -10.62 13.62
N TYR A 153 -6.45 -11.34 13.43
CA TYR A 153 -6.29 -12.70 13.97
C TYR A 153 -6.37 -12.71 15.49
N SER A 154 -5.65 -11.82 16.17
CA SER A 154 -5.62 -11.73 17.64
C SER A 154 -7.01 -11.43 18.21
N LEU A 155 -7.73 -10.48 17.61
CA LEU A 155 -9.12 -10.15 17.97
C LEU A 155 -10.06 -11.32 17.70
N SER A 156 -9.96 -11.97 16.53
CA SER A 156 -10.79 -13.13 16.17
C SER A 156 -10.56 -14.30 17.12
N LYS A 157 -9.33 -14.55 17.54
CA LYS A 157 -8.98 -15.58 18.54
C LYS A 157 -9.56 -15.23 19.89
N PHE A 158 -9.44 -13.99 20.34
CA PHE A 158 -9.97 -13.55 21.62
C PHE A 158 -11.51 -13.61 21.66
N LEU A 159 -12.20 -13.24 20.60
CA LEU A 159 -13.65 -13.36 20.52
C LEU A 159 -14.16 -14.81 20.41
N LYS A 160 -13.31 -15.78 20.08
CA LYS A 160 -13.61 -17.22 20.12
C LYS A 160 -13.29 -17.84 21.48
N ASP A 161 -12.23 -17.39 22.13
CA ASP A 161 -11.75 -17.84 23.43
C ASP A 161 -11.23 -16.63 24.23
N GLU A 162 -12.04 -16.18 25.19
CA GLU A 162 -11.78 -15.00 26.04
C GLU A 162 -10.51 -15.16 26.92
N ASN A 163 -9.93 -16.37 27.01
CA ASN A 163 -8.67 -16.64 27.67
C ASN A 163 -7.45 -16.56 26.74
N SER A 164 -7.67 -16.32 25.45
CA SER A 164 -6.59 -16.23 24.46
C SER A 164 -5.58 -15.14 24.82
N LYS A 165 -4.32 -15.51 24.97
CA LYS A 165 -3.22 -14.58 25.26
C LYS A 165 -2.83 -13.73 24.05
N TRP A 166 -3.31 -14.08 22.84
CA TRP A 166 -3.00 -13.34 21.62
C TRP A 166 -3.44 -11.86 21.68
N ILE A 167 -4.45 -11.53 22.48
CA ILE A 167 -4.91 -10.16 22.64
C ILE A 167 -3.80 -9.21 23.11
N TRP A 168 -2.87 -9.70 23.95
CA TRP A 168 -1.75 -8.94 24.49
C TRP A 168 -0.61 -8.70 23.47
N SER A 169 -0.66 -9.30 22.28
CA SER A 169 0.27 -8.99 21.21
C SER A 169 -0.03 -7.63 20.55
N ILE A 170 -1.28 -7.12 20.63
CA ILE A 170 -1.71 -5.93 19.91
C ILE A 170 -0.93 -4.67 20.32
N PRO A 171 -0.68 -4.37 21.62
CA PRO A 171 0.15 -3.22 21.98
C PRO A 171 1.56 -3.28 21.38
N PHE A 172 2.19 -4.47 21.36
CA PHE A 172 3.50 -4.64 20.73
C PHE A 172 3.44 -4.46 19.21
N ILE A 173 2.37 -4.95 18.55
CA ILE A 173 2.12 -4.69 17.13
C ILE A 173 2.00 -3.18 16.88
N SER A 174 1.41 -2.41 17.81
CA SER A 174 1.30 -0.94 17.71
C SER A 174 2.67 -0.26 17.69
N VAL A 175 3.65 -0.72 18.52
CA VAL A 175 5.03 -0.22 18.48
C VAL A 175 5.64 -0.44 17.10
N PHE A 176 5.60 -1.68 16.61
CA PHE A 176 6.15 -1.99 15.28
C PHE A 176 5.47 -1.18 14.19
N TRP A 177 4.14 -1.05 14.24
CA TRP A 177 3.39 -0.33 13.23
C TRP A 177 3.73 1.16 13.19
N ALA A 178 3.85 1.82 14.36
CA ALA A 178 4.21 3.22 14.46
C ALA A 178 5.61 3.54 13.91
N ASN A 179 6.52 2.55 13.93
CA ASN A 179 7.89 2.72 13.45
C ASN A 179 8.07 2.26 11.99
N PHE A 180 7.32 1.24 11.53
CA PHE A 180 7.40 0.76 10.15
C PHE A 180 6.51 1.56 9.18
N HIS A 181 5.33 2.02 9.61
CA HIS A 181 4.38 2.75 8.77
C HIS A 181 3.40 3.55 9.62
N GLY A 182 3.85 4.66 10.17
CA GLY A 182 3.09 5.51 11.08
C GLY A 182 1.76 6.01 10.53
N GLY A 183 1.64 6.21 9.21
CA GLY A 183 0.43 6.70 8.56
C GLY A 183 -0.84 5.84 8.76
N SER A 184 -0.69 4.60 9.25
CA SER A 184 -1.82 3.69 9.55
C SER A 184 -1.71 3.04 10.95
N SER A 185 -0.85 3.55 11.82
CA SER A 185 -0.58 3.04 13.17
C SER A 185 -1.77 3.15 14.14
N ASN A 186 -2.81 3.87 13.76
CA ASN A 186 -4.05 3.99 14.51
C ASN A 186 -4.94 2.74 14.47
N LEU A 187 -4.79 1.86 13.48
CA LEU A 187 -5.67 0.70 13.28
C LEU A 187 -5.70 -0.27 14.48
N PRO A 188 -4.60 -0.62 15.17
CA PRO A 188 -4.64 -1.52 16.32
C PRO A 188 -5.60 -1.06 17.42
N TYR A 189 -5.46 0.18 17.90
CA TYR A 189 -6.31 0.66 18.99
C TYR A 189 -7.74 0.97 18.53
N VAL A 190 -7.93 1.44 17.29
CA VAL A 190 -9.28 1.67 16.74
C VAL A 190 -10.05 0.35 16.66
N LEU A 191 -9.44 -0.72 16.12
CA LEU A 191 -10.09 -2.02 16.01
C LEU A 191 -10.35 -2.65 17.39
N THR A 192 -9.41 -2.50 18.34
CA THR A 192 -9.60 -3.01 19.71
C THR A 192 -10.70 -2.25 20.43
N PHE A 193 -10.74 -0.92 20.30
CA PHE A 193 -11.79 -0.07 20.88
C PHE A 193 -13.18 -0.39 20.32
N LEU A 194 -13.29 -0.56 19.00
CA LEU A 194 -14.52 -0.99 18.37
C LEU A 194 -14.94 -2.40 18.85
N THR A 195 -13.98 -3.30 19.03
CA THR A 195 -14.26 -4.63 19.62
C THR A 195 -14.83 -4.51 21.03
N LEU A 196 -14.25 -3.63 21.86
CA LEU A 196 -14.72 -3.34 23.21
C LEU A 196 -16.18 -2.86 23.21
N ILE A 197 -16.47 -1.82 22.43
CA ILE A 197 -17.83 -1.23 22.37
C ILE A 197 -18.85 -2.27 21.86
N LEU A 198 -18.56 -2.91 20.74
CA LEU A 198 -19.52 -3.77 20.04
C LEU A 198 -19.77 -5.10 20.76
N ASN A 199 -18.95 -5.46 21.75
CA ASN A 199 -19.15 -6.64 22.60
C ASN A 199 -19.46 -6.27 24.07
N SER A 200 -19.88 -5.02 24.37
CA SER A 200 -20.27 -4.58 25.72
C SER A 200 -21.79 -4.75 26.00
N PHE A 201 -22.60 -5.05 24.99
CA PHE A 201 -24.05 -5.20 25.09
C PHE A 201 -24.56 -6.39 24.29
N ASN A 202 -25.81 -6.80 24.59
CA ASN A 202 -26.53 -7.83 23.84
C ASN A 202 -27.57 -7.15 22.95
N PHE A 203 -27.45 -7.38 21.65
CA PHE A 203 -28.45 -6.92 20.68
C PHE A 203 -28.43 -7.85 19.47
N THR A 204 -29.61 -8.17 18.95
CA THR A 204 -29.73 -8.97 17.72
C THR A 204 -30.66 -8.26 16.74
N PHE A 205 -30.16 -8.07 15.54
CA PHE A 205 -30.92 -7.54 14.43
C PHE A 205 -30.85 -8.52 13.26
N TYR A 206 -31.93 -9.16 12.93
CA TYR A 206 -32.02 -10.20 11.91
C TYR A 206 -30.97 -11.30 12.13
N LYS A 207 -29.97 -11.41 11.24
CA LYS A 207 -28.87 -12.39 11.36
C LYS A 207 -27.64 -11.82 12.11
N VAL A 208 -27.60 -10.51 12.42
CA VAL A 208 -26.45 -9.89 13.08
C VAL A 208 -26.66 -9.91 14.59
N GLU A 209 -25.72 -10.53 15.31
CA GLU A 209 -25.77 -10.68 16.76
C GLU A 209 -24.60 -9.96 17.43
N PHE A 210 -24.91 -9.00 18.27
CA PHE A 210 -23.98 -8.38 19.22
C PHE A 210 -24.12 -9.13 20.53
N LYS A 211 -23.05 -9.77 20.95
CA LYS A 211 -23.04 -10.58 22.17
C LYS A 211 -22.06 -9.99 23.17
N LYS A 212 -22.58 -9.65 24.36
CA LYS A 212 -21.74 -9.20 25.46
C LYS A 212 -20.79 -10.32 25.88
N ILE A 213 -19.51 -10.01 25.96
CA ILE A 213 -18.48 -10.87 26.54
C ILE A 213 -18.38 -10.62 28.05
N SER A 214 -17.59 -11.42 28.78
CA SER A 214 -17.41 -11.26 30.22
C SER A 214 -16.84 -9.88 30.57
N ASN A 215 -17.19 -9.35 31.76
CA ASN A 215 -16.66 -8.08 32.23
C ASN A 215 -15.12 -8.12 32.34
N SER A 216 -14.53 -9.27 32.73
CA SER A 216 -13.09 -9.45 32.74
C SER A 216 -12.47 -9.27 31.34
N SER A 217 -13.13 -9.78 30.30
CA SER A 217 -12.70 -9.63 28.91
C SER A 217 -12.86 -8.21 28.39
N LEU A 218 -13.90 -7.50 28.81
CA LEU A 218 -14.04 -6.08 28.51
C LEU A 218 -12.91 -5.26 29.16
N THR A 219 -12.55 -5.57 30.42
CA THR A 219 -11.40 -4.93 31.09
C THR A 219 -10.09 -5.21 30.36
N LYS A 220 -9.86 -6.45 29.86
CA LYS A 220 -8.67 -6.76 29.04
C LYS A 220 -8.65 -5.95 27.75
N LEU A 221 -9.78 -5.87 27.02
CA LEU A 221 -9.86 -5.06 25.80
C LEU A 221 -9.60 -3.58 26.06
N PHE A 222 -10.18 -3.03 27.15
CA PHE A 222 -9.91 -1.66 27.57
C PHE A 222 -8.41 -1.43 27.84
N ALA A 223 -7.79 -2.31 28.64
CA ALA A 223 -6.37 -2.23 28.94
C ALA A 223 -5.51 -2.32 27.66
N VAL A 224 -5.82 -3.26 26.76
CA VAL A 224 -5.12 -3.42 25.48
C VAL A 224 -5.28 -2.18 24.60
N THR A 225 -6.47 -1.56 24.57
CA THR A 225 -6.70 -0.32 23.81
C THR A 225 -5.80 0.81 24.33
N ILE A 226 -5.80 1.04 25.65
CA ILE A 226 -4.98 2.10 26.27
C ILE A 226 -3.48 1.81 26.05
N LEU A 227 -3.05 0.58 26.26
CA LEU A 227 -1.65 0.21 26.03
C LEU A 227 -1.26 0.36 24.56
N SER A 228 -2.14 0.05 23.62
CA SER A 228 -1.89 0.24 22.19
C SER A 228 -1.69 1.71 21.83
N ILE A 229 -2.48 2.61 22.41
CA ILE A 229 -2.32 4.07 22.25
C ILE A 229 -0.97 4.53 22.84
N LEU A 230 -0.67 4.12 24.09
CA LEU A 230 0.57 4.52 24.75
C LEU A 230 1.82 3.98 24.03
N PHE A 231 1.75 2.78 23.50
CA PHE A 231 2.88 2.12 22.84
C PHE A 231 3.17 2.73 21.45
N ILE A 232 2.20 3.38 20.81
CA ILE A 232 2.46 4.18 19.59
C ILE A 232 3.51 5.26 19.88
N ALA A 233 3.52 5.85 21.07
CA ALA A 233 4.51 6.87 21.43
C ALA A 233 5.95 6.33 21.55
N ILE A 234 6.17 5.01 21.48
CA ILE A 234 7.50 4.40 21.42
C ILE A 234 8.02 4.48 19.97
N ASN A 235 8.30 5.70 19.53
CA ASN A 235 8.85 6.05 18.20
C ASN A 235 9.59 7.39 18.32
N PRO A 236 10.38 7.80 17.31
CA PRO A 236 11.14 9.06 17.33
C PRO A 236 10.29 10.32 17.47
N HIS A 237 9.03 10.31 17.05
CA HIS A 237 8.11 11.45 17.10
C HIS A 237 7.18 11.44 18.33
N GLY A 238 7.31 10.44 19.21
CA GLY A 238 6.54 10.34 20.44
C GLY A 238 5.03 10.34 20.21
N PHE A 239 4.30 11.18 20.97
CA PHE A 239 2.84 11.27 20.91
C PHE A 239 2.30 11.91 19.62
N ASP A 240 3.11 12.65 18.87
CA ASP A 240 2.69 13.26 17.60
C ASP A 240 2.26 12.19 16.61
N MET A 241 2.82 10.97 16.69
CA MET A 241 2.44 9.84 15.87
C MET A 241 0.99 9.37 16.07
N ILE A 242 0.35 9.71 17.18
CA ILE A 242 -1.08 9.41 17.42
C ILE A 242 -1.96 10.29 16.52
N VAL A 243 -1.57 11.55 16.33
CA VAL A 243 -2.33 12.55 15.57
C VAL A 243 -2.01 12.50 14.08
N TYR A 244 -0.80 12.12 13.73
CA TYR A 244 -0.26 12.11 12.35
C TYR A 244 -1.18 11.43 11.30
N PRO A 245 -1.73 10.21 11.52
CA PRO A 245 -2.61 9.57 10.54
C PRO A 245 -3.87 10.39 10.22
N TYR A 246 -4.40 11.11 11.20
CA TYR A 246 -5.61 11.91 11.04
C TYR A 246 -5.34 13.24 10.34
N ALA A 247 -4.20 13.87 10.61
CA ALA A 247 -3.80 15.12 9.97
C ALA A 247 -3.66 14.95 8.45
N ASN A 248 -3.02 13.88 8.01
CA ASN A 248 -2.82 13.61 6.58
C ASN A 248 -4.10 13.24 5.84
N MET A 249 -5.07 12.58 6.49
CA MET A 249 -6.35 12.22 5.87
C MET A 249 -7.26 13.42 5.59
N GLN A 250 -6.97 14.60 6.12
CA GLN A 250 -7.80 15.80 5.95
C GLN A 250 -7.35 16.70 4.79
N ASP A 251 -6.19 16.44 4.19
CA ASP A 251 -5.69 17.24 3.08
C ASP A 251 -6.43 16.90 1.78
N SER A 252 -7.40 17.77 1.43
CA SER A 252 -8.23 17.58 0.24
C SER A 252 -7.44 17.67 -1.07
N PHE A 253 -6.33 18.40 -1.09
CA PHE A 253 -5.48 18.53 -2.26
C PHE A 253 -4.74 17.22 -2.53
N MET A 254 -4.10 16.61 -1.52
CA MET A 254 -3.49 15.30 -1.64
C MET A 254 -4.49 14.22 -2.10
N LEU A 255 -5.69 14.22 -1.50
CA LEU A 255 -6.74 13.25 -1.84
C LEU A 255 -7.20 13.35 -3.28
N SER A 256 -7.15 14.54 -3.90
CA SER A 256 -7.56 14.75 -5.30
C SER A 256 -6.45 14.44 -6.32
N PHE A 257 -5.20 14.58 -5.92
CA PHE A 257 -4.04 14.45 -6.80
C PHE A 257 -3.49 13.01 -6.88
N ILE A 258 -3.46 12.29 -5.75
CA ILE A 258 -2.89 10.95 -5.71
C ILE A 258 -3.92 9.92 -6.22
N SER A 259 -3.60 9.23 -7.31
CA SER A 259 -4.50 8.29 -8.00
C SER A 259 -4.99 7.12 -7.14
N GLU A 260 -4.23 6.72 -6.12
CA GLU A 260 -4.59 5.66 -5.17
C GLU A 260 -5.80 6.01 -4.28
N TRP A 261 -6.11 7.30 -4.11
CA TRP A 261 -7.24 7.77 -3.31
C TRP A 261 -8.55 7.85 -4.09
N ARG A 262 -8.53 7.56 -5.41
CA ARG A 262 -9.75 7.54 -6.22
C ARG A 262 -10.73 6.45 -5.77
N SER A 263 -12.00 6.69 -6.00
CA SER A 263 -13.03 5.66 -5.86
C SER A 263 -12.86 4.55 -6.91
N PRO A 264 -13.26 3.29 -6.62
CA PRO A 264 -13.30 2.23 -7.63
C PRO A 264 -14.16 2.62 -8.83
N ASP A 265 -13.70 2.32 -10.05
CA ASP A 265 -14.42 2.56 -11.29
C ASP A 265 -14.51 1.27 -12.12
N LEU A 266 -15.73 0.86 -12.50
CA LEU A 266 -15.96 -0.33 -13.34
C LEU A 266 -15.33 -0.23 -14.74
N LYS A 267 -15.01 0.98 -15.19
CA LYS A 267 -14.29 1.20 -16.47
C LYS A 267 -12.80 0.89 -16.37
N VAL A 268 -12.29 0.80 -15.16
CA VAL A 268 -10.88 0.46 -14.89
C VAL A 268 -10.75 -1.03 -14.64
N PRO A 269 -10.14 -1.81 -15.55
CA PRO A 269 -10.12 -3.28 -15.46
C PRO A 269 -9.53 -3.82 -14.14
N ILE A 270 -8.57 -3.10 -13.57
CA ILE A 270 -7.91 -3.50 -12.32
C ILE A 270 -8.87 -3.46 -11.11
N ASP A 271 -9.92 -2.62 -11.16
CA ASP A 271 -10.89 -2.47 -10.08
C ASP A 271 -11.96 -3.58 -10.08
N PHE A 272 -12.02 -4.40 -11.14
CA PHE A 272 -12.94 -5.54 -11.21
C PHE A 272 -12.87 -6.43 -9.97
N TYR A 273 -11.69 -6.63 -9.43
CA TYR A 273 -11.48 -7.49 -8.25
C TYR A 273 -11.99 -6.89 -6.94
N VAL A 274 -12.09 -5.56 -6.87
CA VAL A 274 -12.75 -4.86 -5.74
C VAL A 274 -14.26 -5.16 -5.77
N TYR A 275 -14.88 -5.09 -6.94
CA TYR A 275 -16.30 -5.45 -7.10
C TYR A 275 -16.55 -6.94 -6.89
N ALA A 276 -15.64 -7.80 -7.34
CA ALA A 276 -15.70 -9.23 -7.05
C ALA A 276 -15.63 -9.50 -5.53
N LEU A 277 -14.78 -8.76 -4.81
CA LEU A 277 -14.70 -8.82 -3.35
C LEU A 277 -16.02 -8.40 -2.70
N PHE A 278 -16.63 -7.28 -3.12
CA PHE A 278 -17.94 -6.84 -2.62
C PHE A 278 -19.02 -7.88 -2.89
N LEU A 279 -19.05 -8.46 -4.09
CA LEU A 279 -20.01 -9.50 -4.46
C LEU A 279 -19.88 -10.73 -3.56
N VAL A 280 -18.68 -11.23 -3.34
CA VAL A 280 -18.44 -12.41 -2.48
C VAL A 280 -18.84 -12.11 -1.04
N ILE A 281 -18.48 -10.97 -0.48
CA ILE A 281 -18.88 -10.55 0.88
C ILE A 281 -20.40 -10.46 0.98
N GLY A 282 -21.06 -9.81 0.01
CA GLY A 282 -22.51 -9.68 -0.04
C GLY A 282 -23.20 -11.04 -0.12
N MET A 283 -22.74 -11.94 -1.00
CA MET A 283 -23.27 -13.31 -1.09
C MET A 283 -23.14 -14.07 0.23
N VAL A 284 -22.00 -13.93 0.93
CA VAL A 284 -21.81 -14.57 2.24
C VAL A 284 -22.83 -14.09 3.24
N PHE A 285 -23.04 -12.79 3.34
CA PHE A 285 -23.98 -12.22 4.32
C PHE A 285 -25.44 -12.54 4.00
N VAL A 286 -25.80 -12.66 2.73
CA VAL A 286 -27.16 -13.01 2.31
C VAL A 286 -27.42 -14.51 2.48
N LEU A 287 -26.50 -15.37 2.02
CA LEU A 287 -26.71 -16.81 1.93
C LEU A 287 -26.42 -17.58 3.22
N THR A 288 -25.72 -16.98 4.19
CA THR A 288 -25.44 -17.69 5.45
C THR A 288 -26.69 -17.90 6.28
N ASP A 289 -26.86 -19.13 6.83
CA ASP A 289 -27.88 -19.45 7.81
C ASP A 289 -27.43 -19.22 9.26
N LYS A 290 -26.14 -18.89 9.45
CA LYS A 290 -25.55 -18.63 10.76
C LYS A 290 -25.72 -17.16 11.16
N LYS A 291 -25.79 -16.93 12.47
CA LYS A 291 -25.69 -15.58 13.01
C LYS A 291 -24.29 -15.02 12.78
N ILE A 292 -24.21 -13.78 12.30
CA ILE A 292 -22.98 -13.04 12.03
C ILE A 292 -22.65 -12.20 13.27
N LYS A 293 -21.43 -12.28 13.75
CA LYS A 293 -20.98 -11.45 14.88
C LYS A 293 -21.05 -9.98 14.49
N GLY A 294 -21.69 -9.16 15.34
CA GLY A 294 -21.90 -7.73 15.10
C GLY A 294 -20.60 -6.97 14.84
N PHE A 295 -19.51 -7.28 15.57
CA PHE A 295 -18.20 -6.74 15.30
C PHE A 295 -17.74 -7.04 13.87
N ASN A 296 -17.76 -8.29 13.44
CA ASN A 296 -17.30 -8.70 12.11
C ASN A 296 -18.14 -8.03 11.00
N PHE A 297 -19.46 -7.92 11.21
CA PHE A 297 -20.36 -7.27 10.27
C PHE A 297 -20.03 -5.77 10.11
N LEU A 298 -19.98 -5.02 11.23
CA LEU A 298 -19.77 -3.58 11.19
C LEU A 298 -18.37 -3.21 10.73
N ILE A 299 -17.34 -3.94 11.15
CA ILE A 299 -15.97 -3.72 10.65
C ILE A 299 -15.90 -3.97 9.14
N THR A 300 -16.47 -5.06 8.65
CA THR A 300 -16.49 -5.34 7.20
C THR A 300 -17.22 -4.22 6.46
N LEU A 301 -18.37 -3.76 6.97
CA LEU A 301 -19.14 -2.68 6.37
C LEU A 301 -18.39 -1.34 6.37
N ALA A 302 -17.66 -1.03 7.45
CA ALA A 302 -16.80 0.16 7.53
C ALA A 302 -15.69 0.11 6.46
N PHE A 303 -15.02 -1.03 6.29
CA PHE A 303 -14.00 -1.17 5.26
C PHE A 303 -14.58 -1.24 3.83
N VAL A 304 -15.81 -1.73 3.64
CA VAL A 304 -16.55 -1.60 2.36
C VAL A 304 -16.73 -0.11 2.04
N TYR A 305 -17.22 0.68 3.02
CA TYR A 305 -17.39 2.12 2.84
C TYR A 305 -16.06 2.83 2.51
N LEU A 306 -14.98 2.52 3.23
CA LEU A 306 -13.65 3.08 2.97
C LEU A 306 -13.15 2.68 1.58
N THR A 307 -13.37 1.44 1.16
CA THR A 307 -12.99 0.96 -0.19
C THR A 307 -13.80 1.65 -1.29
N CYS A 308 -15.08 1.94 -1.06
CA CYS A 308 -15.88 2.77 -1.98
C CYS A 308 -15.33 4.20 -2.11
N LYS A 309 -14.72 4.73 -1.06
CA LYS A 309 -14.06 6.04 -1.09
C LYS A 309 -12.69 6.00 -1.77
N SER A 310 -11.92 4.92 -1.56
CA SER A 310 -10.58 4.77 -2.12
C SER A 310 -10.23 3.30 -2.35
N VAL A 311 -9.76 2.99 -3.56
CA VAL A 311 -9.31 1.64 -3.97
C VAL A 311 -8.19 1.11 -3.06
N ARG A 312 -7.42 2.00 -2.44
CA ARG A 312 -6.33 1.68 -1.50
C ARG A 312 -6.77 0.78 -0.34
N PHE A 313 -8.04 0.90 0.10
CA PHE A 313 -8.58 0.09 1.19
C PHE A 313 -8.99 -1.33 0.77
N GLY A 314 -8.92 -1.69 -0.51
CA GLY A 314 -9.35 -3.01 -1.01
C GLY A 314 -8.61 -4.19 -0.37
N VAL A 315 -7.29 -4.10 -0.18
CA VAL A 315 -6.50 -5.14 0.50
C VAL A 315 -6.84 -5.22 1.98
N LEU A 316 -7.06 -4.08 2.63
CA LEU A 316 -7.46 -4.05 4.05
C LEU A 316 -8.84 -4.71 4.24
N LEU A 317 -9.81 -4.41 3.35
CA LEU A 317 -11.11 -5.07 3.34
C LEU A 317 -10.98 -6.58 3.14
N TYR A 318 -10.14 -7.02 2.21
CA TYR A 318 -9.85 -8.43 1.98
C TYR A 318 -9.36 -9.13 3.24
N ILE A 319 -8.39 -8.53 3.96
CA ILE A 319 -7.84 -9.07 5.20
C ILE A 319 -8.90 -9.13 6.29
N VAL A 320 -9.59 -8.03 6.55
CA VAL A 320 -10.58 -7.91 7.63
C VAL A 320 -11.76 -8.87 7.44
N SER A 321 -12.27 -8.99 6.21
CA SER A 321 -13.42 -9.84 5.90
C SER A 321 -13.09 -11.32 5.81
N SER A 322 -11.81 -11.70 5.62
CA SER A 322 -11.38 -13.10 5.40
C SER A 322 -11.89 -14.06 6.47
N PHE A 323 -11.75 -13.71 7.76
CA PHE A 323 -12.17 -14.58 8.86
C PHE A 323 -13.68 -14.79 8.89
N THR A 324 -14.46 -13.76 8.56
CA THR A 324 -15.93 -13.83 8.49
C THR A 324 -16.36 -14.64 7.28
N VAL A 325 -15.78 -14.37 6.12
CA VAL A 325 -16.09 -15.09 4.89
C VAL A 325 -15.88 -16.58 5.09
N PHE A 326 -14.76 -17.02 5.64
CA PHE A 326 -14.50 -18.45 5.85
C PHE A 326 -15.38 -19.07 6.94
N GLU A 327 -15.75 -18.35 8.01
CA GLU A 327 -16.64 -18.84 9.05
C GLU A 327 -18.06 -19.15 8.52
N HIS A 328 -18.52 -18.39 7.54
CA HIS A 328 -19.91 -18.44 7.03
C HIS A 328 -20.09 -19.22 5.73
N MET A 329 -19.02 -19.55 5.02
CA MET A 329 -19.08 -20.19 3.69
C MET A 329 -19.15 -21.72 3.71
N THR A 330 -20.04 -22.31 4.49
CA THR A 330 -19.98 -23.75 4.77
C THR A 330 -20.80 -24.66 3.83
N THR A 331 -21.55 -24.14 2.86
CA THR A 331 -22.65 -24.92 2.26
C THR A 331 -22.49 -25.31 0.78
N PHE A 332 -21.52 -24.82 0.04
CA PHE A 332 -21.35 -25.21 -1.37
C PHE A 332 -20.41 -26.43 -1.51
N ALA A 333 -20.94 -27.63 -1.32
CA ALA A 333 -20.20 -28.84 -1.64
C ALA A 333 -20.31 -29.17 -3.15
N LEU A 334 -19.21 -29.11 -3.87
CA LEU A 334 -19.15 -29.65 -5.23
C LEU A 334 -19.25 -31.16 -5.20
N LYS A 335 -20.05 -31.75 -6.11
CA LYS A 335 -20.10 -33.19 -6.28
C LYS A 335 -18.70 -33.73 -6.66
N GLU A 336 -18.35 -34.91 -6.17
CA GLU A 336 -17.03 -35.55 -6.37
C GLU A 336 -16.58 -35.57 -7.84
N LYS A 337 -17.51 -35.81 -8.77
CA LYS A 337 -17.27 -35.78 -10.21
C LYS A 337 -16.69 -34.44 -10.69
N TYR A 338 -17.27 -33.33 -10.26
CA TYR A 338 -16.82 -31.97 -10.65
C TYR A 338 -15.51 -31.60 -9.97
N THR A 339 -15.25 -32.07 -8.75
CA THR A 339 -13.98 -31.86 -8.07
C THR A 339 -12.80 -32.43 -8.83
N LYS A 340 -12.95 -33.60 -9.49
CA LYS A 340 -11.91 -34.21 -10.30
C LYS A 340 -11.58 -33.37 -11.54
N TYR A 341 -12.58 -32.92 -12.30
CA TYR A 341 -12.36 -32.09 -13.48
C TYR A 341 -11.76 -30.71 -13.12
N LEU A 342 -12.27 -30.12 -12.05
CA LEU A 342 -11.71 -28.86 -11.55
C LEU A 342 -10.25 -29.02 -11.12
N SER A 343 -9.86 -30.14 -10.50
CA SER A 343 -8.48 -30.42 -10.13
C SER A 343 -7.55 -30.46 -11.36
N ILE A 344 -7.99 -31.11 -12.42
CA ILE A 344 -7.21 -31.19 -13.68
C ILE A 344 -7.06 -29.80 -14.30
N LEU A 345 -8.17 -29.03 -14.35
CA LEU A 345 -8.17 -27.68 -14.87
C LEU A 345 -7.25 -26.77 -14.07
N LEU A 346 -7.29 -26.83 -12.73
CA LEU A 346 -6.44 -26.02 -11.84
C LEU A 346 -4.95 -26.35 -12.03
N VAL A 347 -4.59 -27.61 -12.19
CA VAL A 347 -3.20 -28.00 -12.46
C VAL A 347 -2.76 -27.45 -13.82
N ALA A 348 -3.56 -27.63 -14.86
CA ALA A 348 -3.25 -27.14 -16.20
C ALA A 348 -3.09 -25.61 -16.23
N LEU A 349 -4.00 -24.89 -15.62
CA LEU A 349 -3.93 -23.43 -15.50
C LEU A 349 -2.72 -22.97 -14.66
N GLY A 350 -2.45 -23.62 -13.53
CA GLY A 350 -1.30 -23.30 -12.67
C GLY A 350 0.02 -23.48 -13.41
N ILE A 351 0.17 -24.58 -14.16
CA ILE A 351 1.36 -24.83 -14.99
C ILE A 351 1.45 -23.79 -16.13
N ALA A 352 0.35 -23.54 -16.85
CA ALA A 352 0.34 -22.57 -17.94
C ALA A 352 0.71 -21.15 -17.46
N LEU A 353 0.20 -20.74 -16.31
CA LEU A 353 0.50 -19.44 -15.71
C LEU A 353 1.94 -19.34 -15.19
N SER A 354 2.50 -20.44 -14.68
CA SER A 354 3.90 -20.45 -14.20
C SER A 354 4.93 -20.45 -15.34
N GLN A 355 4.51 -20.74 -16.57
CA GLN A 355 5.40 -20.73 -17.74
C GLN A 355 5.77 -19.33 -18.25
N ASN A 356 5.25 -18.27 -17.67
CA ASN A 356 5.70 -16.89 -17.91
C ASN A 356 7.14 -16.63 -17.37
N LEU A 357 7.99 -17.64 -17.50
CA LEU A 357 9.42 -17.58 -17.20
C LEU A 357 10.18 -16.56 -18.06
N LEU A 358 9.61 -16.13 -19.20
CA LEU A 358 10.15 -14.99 -19.97
C LEU A 358 10.20 -13.71 -19.16
N LEU A 359 9.24 -13.50 -18.25
CA LEU A 359 9.26 -12.39 -17.30
C LEU A 359 10.36 -12.53 -16.23
N PHE A 360 10.82 -13.74 -15.97
CA PHE A 360 11.90 -13.99 -15.03
C PHE A 360 13.25 -13.42 -15.52
N ASN A 361 13.50 -13.42 -16.82
CA ASN A 361 14.70 -12.79 -17.39
C ASN A 361 14.65 -11.26 -17.19
N LEU A 362 13.49 -10.62 -17.37
CA LEU A 362 13.33 -9.18 -17.11
C LEU A 362 13.63 -8.83 -15.67
N ILE A 363 13.21 -9.67 -14.71
CA ILE A 363 13.49 -9.46 -13.28
C ILE A 363 14.98 -9.64 -12.97
N LEU A 364 15.65 -10.58 -13.66
CA LEU A 364 17.09 -10.79 -13.49
C LEU A 364 17.92 -9.61 -14.00
N GLU A 365 17.45 -8.93 -15.04
CA GLU A 365 18.11 -7.76 -15.62
C GLU A 365 17.76 -6.47 -14.84
N SER A 366 16.48 -6.22 -14.59
CA SER A 366 16.01 -5.02 -13.89
C SER A 366 14.75 -5.33 -13.08
N PRO A 367 14.87 -5.66 -11.78
CA PRO A 367 13.73 -5.98 -10.93
C PRO A 367 12.91 -4.75 -10.55
N ILE A 368 13.51 -3.56 -10.64
CA ILE A 368 12.88 -2.26 -10.37
C ILE A 368 12.98 -1.39 -11.63
N LEU A 369 11.89 -0.72 -11.97
CA LEU A 369 11.85 0.15 -13.14
C LEU A 369 12.51 1.51 -12.81
N GLU A 370 13.52 1.86 -13.58
CA GLU A 370 14.17 3.18 -13.51
C GLU A 370 13.39 4.19 -14.36
N PRO A 371 12.93 5.30 -13.76
CA PRO A 371 12.16 6.31 -14.50
C PRO A 371 13.03 7.25 -15.34
N ILE A 372 14.33 7.32 -15.06
CA ILE A 372 15.31 8.22 -15.69
C ILE A 372 16.54 7.38 -16.08
N SER A 373 17.03 7.53 -17.30
CA SER A 373 18.23 6.81 -17.77
C SER A 373 19.50 7.34 -17.09
N THR A 374 20.52 6.50 -17.08
CA THR A 374 21.86 6.88 -16.56
C THR A 374 22.43 8.08 -17.33
N GLU A 375 22.25 8.13 -18.66
CA GLU A 375 22.71 9.25 -19.50
C GLU A 375 22.04 10.58 -19.09
N MET A 376 20.74 10.57 -18.83
CA MET A 376 20.00 11.73 -18.35
C MET A 376 20.47 12.17 -16.96
N ILE A 377 20.74 11.23 -16.05
CA ILE A 377 21.29 11.54 -14.72
C ILE A 377 22.66 12.21 -14.83
N GLU A 378 23.55 11.71 -15.70
CA GLU A 378 24.85 12.32 -15.95
C GLU A 378 24.72 13.73 -16.55
N ALA A 379 23.79 13.92 -17.49
CA ALA A 379 23.50 15.23 -18.06
C ALA A 379 23.01 16.22 -16.98
N VAL A 380 22.09 15.83 -16.11
CA VAL A 380 21.62 16.68 -14.99
C VAL A 380 22.80 17.06 -14.08
N LYS A 381 23.62 16.10 -13.69
CA LYS A 381 24.81 16.38 -12.84
C LYS A 381 25.79 17.32 -13.51
N SER A 382 25.97 17.23 -14.83
CA SER A 382 26.89 18.08 -15.58
C SER A 382 26.45 19.54 -15.67
N LEU A 383 25.15 19.82 -15.55
CA LEU A 383 24.65 21.20 -15.52
C LEU A 383 25.00 21.93 -14.23
N ASN A 384 25.22 21.19 -13.13
CA ASN A 384 25.52 21.75 -11.81
C ASN A 384 24.52 22.86 -11.41
N ALA A 385 23.23 22.63 -11.66
CA ALA A 385 22.17 23.57 -11.37
C ALA A 385 21.86 23.58 -9.85
N ASP A 386 21.81 24.77 -9.24
CA ASP A 386 21.51 24.94 -7.82
C ASP A 386 20.01 24.80 -7.54
N LYS A 387 19.16 25.22 -8.49
CA LYS A 387 17.68 25.24 -8.37
C LYS A 387 17.01 24.48 -9.49
N LEU A 388 17.16 23.16 -9.46
CA LEU A 388 16.54 22.26 -10.43
C LEU A 388 15.03 22.15 -10.17
N TYR A 389 14.20 22.47 -11.16
CA TYR A 389 12.81 22.02 -11.19
C TYR A 389 12.73 20.57 -11.66
N ASN A 390 11.94 19.76 -11.00
CA ASN A 390 11.66 18.41 -11.45
C ASN A 390 10.16 18.05 -11.34
N ASP A 391 9.69 17.20 -12.23
CA ASP A 391 8.38 16.58 -12.07
C ASP A 391 8.33 15.77 -10.76
N TYR A 392 7.18 15.83 -10.06
CA TYR A 392 6.95 15.17 -8.77
C TYR A 392 7.32 13.69 -8.75
N ASP A 393 7.01 12.98 -9.83
CA ASP A 393 7.21 11.54 -9.97
C ASP A 393 8.61 11.15 -10.53
N LEU A 394 9.53 12.11 -10.62
CA LEU A 394 10.97 11.88 -10.91
C LEU A 394 11.84 12.12 -9.68
N GLY A 395 11.34 12.83 -8.68
CA GLY A 395 12.11 13.31 -7.54
C GLY A 395 12.80 12.20 -6.75
N GLY A 396 12.13 11.10 -6.49
CA GLY A 396 12.71 9.98 -5.74
C GLY A 396 13.96 9.39 -6.40
N HIS A 397 13.96 9.22 -7.72
CA HIS A 397 15.11 8.68 -8.46
C HIS A 397 16.27 9.68 -8.55
N LEU A 398 15.98 10.99 -8.64
CA LEU A 398 16.99 12.04 -8.55
C LEU A 398 17.67 12.05 -7.17
N ILE A 399 16.90 11.98 -6.09
CA ILE A 399 17.40 11.86 -4.70
C ILE A 399 18.33 10.65 -4.56
N TYR A 400 17.92 9.49 -5.10
CA TYR A 400 18.76 8.28 -5.06
C TYR A 400 20.13 8.48 -5.70
N ASN A 401 20.16 9.30 -6.76
CA ASN A 401 21.38 9.65 -7.50
C ASN A 401 22.12 10.89 -6.95
N ASP A 402 21.84 11.31 -5.71
CA ASP A 402 22.49 12.47 -5.06
C ASP A 402 22.26 13.81 -5.79
N ILE A 403 21.06 14.00 -6.35
CA ILE A 403 20.61 15.25 -6.97
C ILE A 403 19.54 15.86 -6.06
N GLU A 404 19.75 17.11 -5.64
CA GLU A 404 18.77 17.85 -4.86
C GLU A 404 17.57 18.23 -5.74
N VAL A 405 16.38 18.05 -5.22
CA VAL A 405 15.11 18.19 -5.97
C VAL A 405 14.30 19.40 -5.48
N PHE A 406 13.36 19.86 -6.31
CA PHE A 406 12.36 20.84 -5.89
C PHE A 406 11.23 20.20 -5.07
N VAL A 407 10.75 19.03 -5.54
CA VAL A 407 9.73 18.21 -4.89
C VAL A 407 9.97 16.74 -5.20
N ASP A 408 9.41 15.87 -4.35
CA ASP A 408 9.39 14.43 -4.55
C ASP A 408 8.09 13.83 -3.97
N SER A 409 7.96 12.51 -4.02
CA SER A 409 6.74 11.81 -3.62
C SER A 409 6.47 11.77 -2.10
N ARG A 410 7.31 12.41 -1.26
CA ARG A 410 7.00 12.70 0.16
C ARG A 410 5.98 13.83 0.27
N ALA A 411 4.79 13.60 -0.24
CA ALA A 411 3.76 14.62 -0.42
C ALA A 411 3.42 15.39 0.87
N ASP A 412 3.38 14.72 2.02
CA ASP A 412 3.10 15.31 3.33
C ASP A 412 4.12 16.36 3.77
N LEU A 413 5.37 16.26 3.29
CA LEU A 413 6.42 17.24 3.52
C LEU A 413 6.09 18.58 2.82
N TYR A 414 5.55 18.53 1.60
CA TYR A 414 5.41 19.69 0.71
C TYR A 414 4.00 20.29 0.64
N THR A 415 2.97 19.62 1.19
CA THR A 415 1.55 20.04 1.04
C THR A 415 1.26 21.44 1.50
N LYS A 416 1.92 21.89 2.58
CA LYS A 416 1.75 23.22 3.16
C LYS A 416 2.73 24.26 2.60
N SER A 417 3.54 23.90 1.61
CA SER A 417 4.60 24.74 1.07
C SER A 417 4.52 24.89 -0.46
N ASN A 418 5.32 24.13 -1.19
CA ASN A 418 5.54 24.28 -2.64
C ASN A 418 4.88 23.21 -3.51
N LEU A 419 4.29 22.14 -2.96
CA LEU A 419 3.69 21.05 -3.74
C LEU A 419 2.64 21.54 -4.74
N LYS A 420 1.78 22.46 -4.31
CA LYS A 420 0.73 23.02 -5.15
C LYS A 420 1.29 23.80 -6.33
N ASP A 421 2.33 24.59 -6.09
CA ASP A 421 3.00 25.35 -7.15
C ASP A 421 3.71 24.42 -8.13
N ALA A 422 4.38 23.36 -7.65
CA ALA A 422 4.99 22.34 -8.49
C ALA A 422 3.97 21.67 -9.43
N ILE A 423 2.80 21.28 -8.90
CA ILE A 423 1.74 20.64 -9.69
C ILE A 423 1.08 21.62 -10.64
N ASN A 424 0.89 22.88 -10.23
CA ASN A 424 0.38 23.94 -11.10
C ASN A 424 1.31 24.18 -12.28
N LEU A 425 2.63 24.24 -12.05
CA LEU A 425 3.64 24.34 -13.13
C LEU A 425 3.59 23.12 -14.04
N MET A 426 3.63 21.91 -13.47
CA MET A 426 3.61 20.66 -14.23
C MET A 426 2.43 20.57 -15.20
N SER A 427 1.23 21.02 -14.76
CA SER A 427 -0.02 20.92 -15.50
C SER A 427 -0.39 22.21 -16.26
N LEU A 428 0.31 23.31 -16.02
CA LEU A 428 -0.02 24.68 -16.45
C LEU A 428 -1.47 25.08 -16.10
N ARG A 429 -1.95 24.61 -14.95
CA ARG A 429 -3.33 24.86 -14.47
C ARG A 429 -3.33 25.20 -12.99
N ARG A 430 -4.24 26.07 -12.55
CA ARG A 430 -4.51 26.28 -11.13
C ARG A 430 -5.36 25.13 -10.60
N THR A 431 -4.83 24.41 -9.61
CA THR A 431 -5.52 23.28 -8.99
C THR A 431 -6.57 23.68 -7.95
N ASP A 432 -6.60 24.96 -7.55
CA ASP A 432 -7.48 25.50 -6.50
C ASP A 432 -8.68 26.31 -7.02
N SER A 433 -8.75 26.57 -8.33
CA SER A 433 -9.85 27.37 -8.87
C SER A 433 -11.04 26.51 -9.27
N SER A 434 -12.21 26.82 -8.71
CA SER A 434 -13.50 26.29 -9.17
C SER A 434 -13.96 26.91 -10.50
N LYS A 435 -13.24 27.92 -11.01
CA LYS A 435 -13.52 28.62 -12.25
C LYS A 435 -12.40 28.37 -13.24
N SER A 436 -12.74 27.81 -14.38
CA SER A 436 -11.80 27.58 -15.51
C SER A 436 -11.23 28.87 -16.13
N SER A 437 -11.64 30.04 -15.65
CA SER A 437 -11.22 31.36 -16.12
C SER A 437 -9.96 31.92 -15.46
N ASP A 438 -9.55 31.37 -14.32
CA ASP A 438 -8.39 31.87 -13.58
C ASP A 438 -7.12 31.26 -14.19
N LYS A 439 -6.52 31.97 -15.13
CA LYS A 439 -5.26 31.57 -15.77
C LYS A 439 -4.14 31.52 -14.72
N LEU A 440 -3.32 30.46 -14.78
CA LEU A 440 -2.07 30.40 -14.05
C LEU A 440 -1.11 31.45 -14.64
N ASN A 441 -0.52 32.26 -13.79
CA ASN A 441 0.61 33.10 -14.19
C ASN A 441 1.88 32.25 -14.04
N VAL A 442 2.29 31.63 -15.15
CA VAL A 442 3.46 30.72 -15.18
C VAL A 442 4.72 31.49 -14.88
N ASP A 443 4.89 32.67 -15.47
CA ASP A 443 6.09 33.49 -15.28
C ASP A 443 6.24 33.95 -13.83
N GLU A 444 5.15 34.24 -13.13
CA GLU A 444 5.18 34.55 -11.70
C GLU A 444 5.73 33.40 -10.85
N LEU A 445 5.31 32.16 -11.15
CA LEU A 445 5.81 30.99 -10.44
C LEU A 445 7.27 30.67 -10.81
N LEU A 446 7.64 30.80 -12.08
CA LEU A 446 9.04 30.61 -12.50
C LEU A 446 9.96 31.63 -11.84
N ASN A 447 9.57 32.91 -11.81
CA ASN A 447 10.33 33.98 -11.16
C ASN A 447 10.36 33.84 -9.62
N LYS A 448 9.29 33.27 -9.02
CA LYS A 448 9.25 33.05 -7.56
C LYS A 448 10.35 32.13 -7.07
N TYR A 449 10.65 31.08 -7.84
CA TYR A 449 11.59 30.04 -7.45
C TYR A 449 12.95 30.20 -8.09
N ASP A 450 13.06 30.96 -9.19
CA ASP A 450 14.30 31.28 -9.90
C ASP A 450 15.07 30.01 -10.30
N PHE A 451 14.40 29.15 -11.07
CA PHE A 451 14.95 27.86 -11.48
C PHE A 451 16.05 28.02 -12.54
N ASP A 452 17.14 27.26 -12.41
CA ASP A 452 18.26 27.22 -13.35
C ASP A 452 18.06 26.18 -14.47
N ALA A 453 17.37 25.07 -14.12
CA ALA A 453 17.17 23.94 -15.03
C ALA A 453 15.85 23.22 -14.72
N PHE A 454 15.39 22.44 -15.70
CA PHE A 454 14.11 21.70 -15.62
C PHE A 454 14.31 20.28 -16.12
N ILE A 455 13.96 19.28 -15.30
CA ILE A 455 13.82 17.89 -15.72
C ILE A 455 12.35 17.47 -15.63
N ILE A 456 11.74 17.19 -16.77
CA ILE A 456 10.29 17.00 -16.91
C ILE A 456 9.97 15.91 -17.91
N LYS A 457 8.77 15.31 -17.79
CA LYS A 457 8.27 14.35 -18.79
C LYS A 457 7.75 15.08 -20.03
N VAL A 458 8.05 14.55 -21.21
CA VAL A 458 7.67 15.18 -22.50
C VAL A 458 6.15 15.25 -22.72
N ASN A 459 5.36 14.43 -22.00
CA ASN A 459 3.91 14.46 -22.07
C ASN A 459 3.26 15.53 -21.16
N ARG A 460 4.05 16.36 -20.47
CA ARG A 460 3.56 17.45 -19.62
C ARG A 460 3.33 18.73 -20.42
N PRO A 461 2.27 19.51 -20.08
CA PRO A 461 2.07 20.82 -20.68
C PRO A 461 3.28 21.76 -20.52
N LEU A 462 4.00 21.69 -19.40
CA LEU A 462 5.21 22.49 -19.16
C LEU A 462 6.30 22.23 -20.22
N PHE A 463 6.45 21.00 -20.73
CA PHE A 463 7.38 20.68 -21.82
C PHE A 463 7.11 21.52 -23.06
N VAL A 464 5.82 21.65 -23.45
CA VAL A 464 5.43 22.46 -24.61
C VAL A 464 5.76 23.94 -24.39
N TYR A 465 5.51 24.45 -23.17
CA TYR A 465 5.82 25.83 -22.81
C TYR A 465 7.33 26.10 -22.91
N LEU A 466 8.17 25.28 -22.28
CA LEU A 466 9.64 25.45 -22.30
C LEU A 466 10.20 25.32 -23.72
N SER A 467 9.73 24.35 -24.51
CA SER A 467 10.17 24.13 -25.89
C SER A 467 9.79 25.26 -26.84
N SER A 468 8.72 26.02 -26.54
CA SER A 468 8.26 27.13 -27.37
C SER A 468 8.86 28.50 -27.01
N SER A 469 9.60 28.57 -25.91
CA SER A 469 10.21 29.81 -25.39
C SER A 469 11.70 29.91 -25.72
N ASP A 470 12.12 31.06 -26.23
CA ASP A 470 13.55 31.33 -26.50
C ASP A 470 14.40 31.44 -25.24
N ALA A 471 13.79 31.53 -24.05
CA ALA A 471 14.50 31.63 -22.78
C ALA A 471 15.10 30.28 -22.30
N TYR A 472 14.71 29.17 -22.90
CA TYR A 472 15.16 27.85 -22.50
C TYR A 472 15.89 27.14 -23.65
N GLU A 473 16.82 26.27 -23.30
CA GLU A 473 17.56 25.40 -24.23
C GLU A 473 17.34 23.95 -23.85
N LEU A 474 16.88 23.14 -24.81
CA LEU A 474 16.79 21.69 -24.64
C LEU A 474 18.22 21.12 -24.67
N VAL A 475 18.64 20.53 -23.56
CA VAL A 475 19.98 19.91 -23.39
C VAL A 475 19.97 18.46 -23.84
N LEU A 476 18.95 17.70 -23.39
CA LEU A 476 18.81 16.28 -23.70
C LEU A 476 17.32 15.87 -23.64
N GLU A 477 16.91 14.98 -24.54
CA GLU A 477 15.63 14.28 -24.48
C GLU A 477 15.87 12.79 -24.62
N ASP A 478 15.43 12.00 -23.64
CA ASP A 478 15.59 10.55 -23.61
C ASP A 478 14.44 9.89 -22.85
N ASN A 479 13.97 8.73 -23.34
CA ASN A 479 13.00 7.86 -22.69
C ASN A 479 11.76 8.59 -22.09
N ASN A 480 11.21 9.58 -22.84
CA ASN A 480 10.06 10.36 -22.42
C ASN A 480 10.35 11.39 -21.30
N VAL A 481 11.62 11.70 -21.04
CA VAL A 481 12.08 12.75 -20.11
C VAL A 481 12.94 13.75 -20.88
N ALA A 482 12.81 15.03 -20.58
CA ALA A 482 13.56 16.10 -21.19
C ALA A 482 14.24 16.97 -20.13
N LEU A 483 15.45 17.41 -20.42
CA LEU A 483 16.27 18.31 -19.62
C LEU A 483 16.43 19.64 -20.35
N PHE A 484 16.01 20.72 -19.69
CA PHE A 484 16.22 22.08 -20.17
C PHE A 484 17.10 22.86 -19.21
N LYS A 485 17.84 23.82 -19.75
CA LYS A 485 18.52 24.87 -18.97
C LYS A 485 17.97 26.24 -19.34
N VAL A 486 18.04 27.17 -18.41
CA VAL A 486 17.75 28.59 -18.67
C VAL A 486 18.95 29.17 -19.50
N LYS A 487 18.65 29.90 -20.55
CA LYS A 487 19.70 30.64 -21.30
C LYS A 487 20.11 31.88 -20.53
N GLU A 488 21.41 32.13 -20.48
CA GLU A 488 22.00 33.34 -19.92
C GLU A 488 21.60 34.62 -20.69
#